data_1e1931b4d04ea6bf723845510c417ad6
#
_entry.id   1e1931b4d04ea6bf723845510c417ad6
#
_cell.length_a   1.000
_cell.length_b   1.000
_cell.length_c   1.000
_cell.angle_alpha   90.00
_cell.angle_beta   90.00
_cell.angle_gamma   90.00
#
_symmetry.space_group_name_H-M   'P 1'
#
loop_
_entity.id
_entity.type
_entity.pdbx_description
1 polymer ?
#
loop_
_entity_poly.entity_id
_entity_poly.type
_entity_poly.pdbx_seq_one_letter_code
_entity_poly.pdbx_strand_id
1 'polypeptide(L)'
;MTDDIRDIADYYNNRPQSEHNRLEEHQLEFDLTWRLLDDYLSPRGKILEVGAATGRYTLGLAQRGHAITAVDLSPACLKECKTNLTKAGFSGKVQYIISDARTLAEITDRDFDAVLLMGPLYHLVLEEDRKMAVNEAFNRLRSGGVIFSAFISRYGIWGDLLKNLPELIDDKEQVKSVLTRGIDREGWPKGGFRAYFAEVADIAPLHEAVGFETIKVVGVEPGISADDESYNKLEGERRARFLEVFYQISAEPSIVGASRHLLYIGRK
;
A
#
# COMPACT_ATOMS: atom_id res chain seq x y z
N MET A 1 -19.52 -14.66 1.36
CA MET A 1 -20.31 -13.44 1.10
C MET A 1 -19.30 -12.29 1.15
N THR A 2 -19.15 -11.51 0.08
CA THR A 2 -18.24 -10.37 0.02
C THR A 2 -18.80 -9.19 0.80
N ASP A 3 -17.90 -8.34 1.34
CA ASP A 3 -18.29 -7.15 2.08
C ASP A 3 -18.72 -6.01 1.15
N ASP A 4 -19.57 -5.13 1.65
CA ASP A 4 -19.90 -3.86 0.96
C ASP A 4 -18.74 -2.89 1.20
N ILE A 5 -18.18 -2.37 0.11
CA ILE A 5 -17.01 -1.47 0.12
C ILE A 5 -17.32 -0.07 -0.43
N ARG A 6 -18.62 0.29 -0.57
CA ARG A 6 -19.02 1.62 -1.04
C ARG A 6 -18.54 2.73 -0.11
N ASP A 7 -18.49 2.45 1.19
CA ASP A 7 -17.95 3.35 2.20
C ASP A 7 -16.47 3.71 1.95
N ILE A 8 -15.66 2.75 1.45
CA ILE A 8 -14.26 3.00 1.07
C ILE A 8 -14.19 3.95 -0.13
N ALA A 9 -14.99 3.67 -1.16
CA ALA A 9 -15.06 4.54 -2.35
C ALA A 9 -15.49 5.97 -1.96
N ASP A 10 -16.51 6.10 -1.13
CA ASP A 10 -17.04 7.39 -0.67
C ASP A 10 -16.01 8.16 0.18
N TYR A 11 -15.28 7.46 1.05
CA TYR A 11 -14.20 8.05 1.85
C TYR A 11 -13.17 8.73 0.96
N TYR A 12 -12.65 8.03 -0.05
CA TYR A 12 -11.62 8.54 -0.96
C TYR A 12 -12.18 9.53 -1.99
N ASN A 13 -13.41 9.38 -2.45
CA ASN A 13 -14.06 10.34 -3.34
C ASN A 13 -14.19 11.73 -2.70
N ASN A 14 -14.36 11.77 -1.38
CA ASN A 14 -14.51 13.03 -0.64
C ASN A 14 -13.17 13.64 -0.20
N ARG A 15 -12.05 12.90 -0.28
CA ARG A 15 -10.75 13.29 0.30
C ARG A 15 -9.53 12.97 -0.57
N PRO A 16 -9.57 13.18 -1.90
CA PRO A 16 -8.45 12.81 -2.76
C PRO A 16 -7.15 13.54 -2.40
N GLN A 17 -7.24 14.80 -1.95
CA GLN A 17 -6.07 15.60 -1.57
C GLN A 17 -5.40 15.11 -0.29
N SER A 18 -6.15 14.57 0.66
CA SER A 18 -5.58 14.02 1.91
C SER A 18 -4.64 12.85 1.63
N GLU A 19 -5.01 11.96 0.69
CA GLU A 19 -4.15 10.86 0.29
C GLU A 19 -2.89 11.34 -0.45
N HIS A 20 -3.02 12.40 -1.25
CA HIS A 20 -1.85 13.00 -1.90
C HIS A 20 -0.83 13.51 -0.87
N ASN A 21 -1.30 14.23 0.15
CA ASN A 21 -0.46 14.83 1.18
C ASN A 21 0.16 13.77 2.10
N ARG A 22 -0.54 12.66 2.35
CA ARG A 22 -0.06 11.58 3.24
C ARG A 22 1.35 11.11 2.89
N LEU A 23 1.64 10.81 1.63
CA LEU A 23 2.97 10.37 1.21
C LEU A 23 4.01 11.50 1.16
N GLU A 24 3.60 12.76 1.21
CA GLU A 24 4.51 13.88 1.42
C GLU A 24 4.94 14.00 2.89
N GLU A 25 4.05 13.65 3.81
CA GLU A 25 4.33 13.61 5.24
C GLU A 25 5.18 12.39 5.63
N HIS A 26 4.98 11.24 4.94
CA HIS A 26 5.67 9.97 5.23
C HIS A 26 6.76 9.67 4.19
N GLN A 27 7.80 10.50 4.15
CA GLN A 27 8.84 10.40 3.12
C GLN A 27 9.72 9.16 3.27
N LEU A 28 9.94 8.62 4.48
CA LEU A 28 10.70 7.38 4.64
C LEU A 28 9.95 6.18 4.05
N GLU A 29 8.63 6.06 4.31
CA GLU A 29 7.79 5.04 3.68
C GLU A 29 7.94 5.07 2.16
N PHE A 30 7.86 6.26 1.57
CA PHE A 30 7.95 6.46 0.13
C PHE A 30 9.32 6.11 -0.43
N ASP A 31 10.39 6.66 0.17
CA ASP A 31 11.76 6.44 -0.31
C ASP A 31 12.19 4.98 -0.18
N LEU A 32 11.88 4.35 0.96
CA LEU A 32 12.24 2.96 1.21
C LEU A 32 11.44 1.99 0.32
N THR A 33 10.15 2.28 0.09
CA THR A 33 9.35 1.52 -0.87
C THR A 33 9.95 1.62 -2.26
N TRP A 34 10.35 2.82 -2.74
CA TRP A 34 11.04 2.97 -4.03
C TRP A 34 12.34 2.21 -4.10
N ARG A 35 13.16 2.25 -3.03
CA ARG A 35 14.42 1.50 -2.96
C ARG A 35 14.19 0.00 -3.11
N LEU A 36 13.07 -0.51 -2.53
CA LEU A 36 12.66 -1.92 -2.64
C LEU A 36 12.08 -2.25 -4.03
N LEU A 37 11.28 -1.36 -4.61
CA LEU A 37 10.76 -1.52 -5.97
C LEU A 37 11.90 -1.61 -6.99
N ASP A 38 12.90 -0.74 -6.88
CA ASP A 38 14.06 -0.69 -7.80
C ASP A 38 14.90 -2.00 -7.77
N ASP A 39 14.87 -2.80 -6.68
CA ASP A 39 15.55 -4.09 -6.60
C ASP A 39 14.89 -5.19 -7.45
N TYR A 40 13.59 -5.10 -7.71
CA TYR A 40 12.82 -6.19 -8.31
C TYR A 40 12.07 -5.82 -9.58
N LEU A 41 11.86 -4.53 -9.86
CA LEU A 41 11.20 -4.10 -11.08
C LEU A 41 12.14 -4.26 -12.29
N SER A 42 11.66 -4.93 -13.31
CA SER A 42 12.36 -4.96 -14.61
C SER A 42 12.36 -3.57 -15.25
N PRO A 43 13.43 -3.17 -15.93
CA PRO A 43 13.44 -1.92 -16.69
C PRO A 43 12.30 -1.88 -17.72
N ARG A 44 11.48 -0.83 -17.71
CA ARG A 44 10.38 -0.61 -18.67
C ARG A 44 9.36 -1.74 -18.77
N GLY A 45 9.05 -2.37 -17.63
CA GLY A 45 8.05 -3.42 -17.54
C GLY A 45 6.60 -2.92 -17.68
N LYS A 46 5.68 -3.86 -17.85
CA LYS A 46 4.23 -3.64 -17.81
C LYS A 46 3.74 -3.83 -16.39
N ILE A 47 3.18 -2.78 -15.78
CA ILE A 47 2.85 -2.73 -14.36
C ILE A 47 1.36 -2.51 -14.17
N LEU A 48 0.75 -3.32 -13.30
CA LEU A 48 -0.58 -3.11 -12.77
C LEU A 48 -0.46 -2.51 -11.37
N GLU A 49 -0.96 -1.29 -11.19
CA GLU A 49 -1.01 -0.61 -9.90
C GLU A 49 -2.46 -0.58 -9.42
N VAL A 50 -2.75 -1.29 -8.33
CA VAL A 50 -4.07 -1.42 -7.72
C VAL A 50 -4.09 -0.64 -6.41
N GLY A 51 -4.95 0.37 -6.33
CA GLY A 51 -4.93 1.40 -5.30
C GLY A 51 -4.00 2.56 -5.69
N ALA A 52 -4.10 3.02 -6.96
CA ALA A 52 -3.22 4.07 -7.49
C ALA A 52 -3.43 5.45 -6.85
N ALA A 53 -4.57 5.67 -6.20
CA ALA A 53 -4.95 6.92 -5.57
C ALA A 53 -4.71 8.13 -6.49
N THR A 54 -3.98 9.15 -6.01
CA THR A 54 -3.66 10.37 -6.78
C THR A 54 -2.41 10.24 -7.65
N GLY A 55 -1.80 9.02 -7.71
CA GLY A 55 -0.76 8.66 -8.68
C GLY A 55 0.67 8.95 -8.27
N ARG A 56 1.01 8.92 -6.97
CA ARG A 56 2.39 9.16 -6.53
C ARG A 56 3.37 8.08 -7.01
N TYR A 57 3.00 6.80 -6.90
CA TYR A 57 3.80 5.72 -7.47
C TYR A 57 3.62 5.65 -8.98
N THR A 58 2.41 5.87 -9.52
CA THR A 58 2.13 5.94 -10.96
C THR A 58 3.08 6.91 -11.68
N LEU A 59 3.27 8.12 -11.12
CA LEU A 59 4.16 9.12 -11.70
C LEU A 59 5.61 8.63 -11.73
N GLY A 60 6.11 8.10 -10.62
CA GLY A 60 7.47 7.57 -10.55
C GLY A 60 7.72 6.40 -11.49
N LEU A 61 6.73 5.51 -11.68
CA LEU A 61 6.77 4.43 -12.65
C LEU A 61 6.78 4.97 -14.09
N ALA A 62 5.95 5.96 -14.40
CA ALA A 62 5.90 6.59 -15.72
C ALA A 62 7.21 7.30 -16.07
N GLN A 63 7.84 7.96 -15.11
CA GLN A 63 9.16 8.58 -15.26
C GLN A 63 10.26 7.55 -15.57
N ARG A 64 10.18 6.35 -14.99
CA ARG A 64 11.08 5.22 -15.27
C ARG A 64 10.78 4.51 -16.60
N GLY A 65 9.70 4.90 -17.29
CA GLY A 65 9.36 4.42 -18.62
C GLY A 65 8.55 3.14 -18.66
N HIS A 66 7.90 2.75 -17.54
CA HIS A 66 6.98 1.62 -17.50
C HIS A 66 5.68 1.90 -18.26
N ALA A 67 5.06 0.84 -18.79
CA ALA A 67 3.67 0.86 -19.24
C ALA A 67 2.76 0.52 -18.04
N ILE A 68 1.82 1.42 -17.71
CA ILE A 68 1.09 1.32 -16.45
C ILE A 68 -0.41 1.20 -16.70
N THR A 69 -1.04 0.26 -16.00
CA THR A 69 -2.48 0.25 -15.77
C THR A 69 -2.73 0.64 -14.33
N ALA A 70 -3.21 1.87 -14.13
CA ALA A 70 -3.54 2.44 -12.82
C ALA A 70 -5.00 2.16 -12.49
N VAL A 71 -5.24 1.45 -11.40
CA VAL A 71 -6.56 1.03 -10.94
C VAL A 71 -6.85 1.62 -9.57
N ASP A 72 -8.04 2.15 -9.40
CA ASP A 72 -8.55 2.57 -8.09
C ASP A 72 -10.06 2.40 -8.02
N LEU A 73 -10.60 2.26 -6.81
CA LEU A 73 -12.03 2.20 -6.56
C LEU A 73 -12.67 3.59 -6.63
N SER A 74 -11.90 4.66 -6.38
CA SER A 74 -12.35 6.06 -6.37
C SER A 74 -12.14 6.73 -7.73
N PRO A 75 -13.24 7.09 -8.44
CA PRO A 75 -13.17 7.92 -9.64
C PRO A 75 -12.50 9.28 -9.40
N ALA A 76 -12.69 9.88 -8.21
CA ALA A 76 -12.11 11.17 -7.87
C ALA A 76 -10.58 11.07 -7.75
N CYS A 77 -10.05 10.03 -7.10
CA CYS A 77 -8.62 9.78 -7.02
C CYS A 77 -8.01 9.55 -8.41
N LEU A 78 -8.60 8.71 -9.26
CA LEU A 78 -8.09 8.49 -10.62
C LEU A 78 -8.13 9.74 -11.49
N LYS A 79 -9.15 10.59 -11.32
CA LYS A 79 -9.21 11.89 -12.01
C LYS A 79 -8.03 12.78 -11.60
N GLU A 80 -7.73 12.83 -10.30
CA GLU A 80 -6.58 13.61 -9.81
C GLU A 80 -5.25 12.97 -10.26
N CYS A 81 -5.13 11.65 -10.22
CA CYS A 81 -3.99 10.92 -10.78
C CYS A 81 -3.73 11.33 -12.23
N LYS A 82 -4.75 11.27 -13.08
CA LYS A 82 -4.63 11.71 -14.48
C LYS A 82 -4.23 13.17 -14.61
N THR A 83 -4.76 14.04 -13.76
CA THR A 83 -4.40 15.47 -13.74
C THR A 83 -2.93 15.66 -13.40
N ASN A 84 -2.43 14.98 -12.36
CA ASN A 84 -1.05 15.07 -11.92
C ASN A 84 -0.06 14.56 -13.00
N LEU A 85 -0.37 13.43 -13.63
CA LEU A 85 0.45 12.88 -14.71
C LEU A 85 0.40 13.75 -15.96
N THR A 86 -0.72 14.39 -16.25
CA THR A 86 -0.84 15.33 -17.38
C THR A 86 0.04 16.58 -17.14
N LYS A 87 -0.03 17.15 -15.94
CA LYS A 87 0.84 18.29 -15.54
C LYS A 87 2.33 17.94 -15.65
N ALA A 88 2.68 16.69 -15.35
CA ALA A 88 4.05 16.19 -15.43
C ALA A 88 4.48 15.73 -16.86
N GLY A 89 3.59 15.73 -17.86
CA GLY A 89 3.88 15.32 -19.25
C GLY A 89 3.84 13.82 -19.52
N PHE A 90 3.20 13.00 -18.66
CA PHE A 90 3.18 11.53 -18.75
C PHE A 90 1.81 10.93 -19.07
N SER A 91 0.79 11.73 -19.41
CA SER A 91 -0.59 11.26 -19.58
C SER A 91 -0.78 10.16 -20.64
N GLY A 92 0.07 10.09 -21.66
CA GLY A 92 -0.02 9.11 -22.75
C GLY A 92 0.53 7.70 -22.41
N LYS A 93 1.08 7.50 -21.20
CA LYS A 93 1.75 6.24 -20.80
C LYS A 93 0.94 5.41 -19.81
N VAL A 94 -0.23 5.90 -19.38
CA VAL A 94 -1.03 5.31 -18.31
C VAL A 94 -2.45 5.06 -18.78
N GLN A 95 -2.93 3.84 -18.57
CA GLN A 95 -4.33 3.47 -18.65
C GLN A 95 -4.96 3.63 -17.27
N TYR A 96 -6.13 4.28 -17.17
CA TYR A 96 -6.83 4.53 -15.90
C TYR A 96 -8.12 3.74 -15.89
N ILE A 97 -8.31 2.87 -14.89
CA ILE A 97 -9.46 1.97 -14.82
C ILE A 97 -10.06 2.00 -13.41
N ILE A 98 -11.36 2.25 -13.31
CA ILE A 98 -12.10 2.11 -12.06
C ILE A 98 -12.45 0.65 -11.89
N SER A 99 -11.96 -0.01 -10.84
CA SER A 99 -12.25 -1.42 -10.57
C SER A 99 -12.05 -1.77 -9.11
N ASP A 100 -12.78 -2.80 -8.67
CA ASP A 100 -12.61 -3.43 -7.36
C ASP A 100 -11.42 -4.39 -7.40
N ALA A 101 -10.49 -4.26 -6.45
CA ALA A 101 -9.31 -5.12 -6.32
C ALA A 101 -9.66 -6.62 -6.19
N ARG A 102 -10.86 -6.96 -5.68
CA ARG A 102 -11.32 -8.33 -5.46
C ARG A 102 -11.71 -9.06 -6.74
N THR A 103 -11.95 -8.33 -7.82
CA THR A 103 -12.40 -8.90 -9.09
C THR A 103 -11.55 -8.49 -10.28
N LEU A 104 -11.04 -7.25 -10.29
CA LEU A 104 -10.34 -6.62 -11.41
C LEU A 104 -11.05 -6.89 -12.75
N ALA A 105 -12.39 -6.86 -12.75
CA ALA A 105 -13.22 -7.37 -13.84
C ALA A 105 -12.98 -6.66 -15.18
N GLU A 106 -12.59 -5.38 -15.12
CA GLU A 106 -12.31 -4.56 -16.28
C GLU A 106 -10.90 -4.75 -16.84
N ILE A 107 -10.05 -5.56 -16.16
CA ILE A 107 -8.68 -5.84 -16.57
C ILE A 107 -8.67 -7.18 -17.32
N THR A 108 -8.40 -7.17 -18.59
CA THR A 108 -8.31 -8.39 -19.41
C THR A 108 -6.90 -8.95 -19.49
N ASP A 109 -5.90 -8.10 -19.37
CA ASP A 109 -4.48 -8.46 -19.48
C ASP A 109 -4.01 -9.37 -18.33
N ARG A 110 -3.13 -10.32 -18.64
CA ARG A 110 -2.62 -11.35 -17.71
C ARG A 110 -1.11 -11.57 -17.84
N ASP A 111 -0.39 -10.57 -18.27
CA ASP A 111 1.04 -10.63 -18.60
C ASP A 111 1.84 -9.50 -17.96
N PHE A 112 1.36 -8.98 -16.83
CA PHE A 112 2.06 -7.93 -16.11
C PHE A 112 3.38 -8.45 -15.53
N ASP A 113 4.45 -7.66 -15.65
CA ASP A 113 5.75 -7.93 -15.05
C ASP A 113 5.71 -7.75 -13.54
N ALA A 114 4.92 -6.79 -13.07
CA ALA A 114 4.70 -6.56 -11.65
C ALA A 114 3.26 -6.09 -11.35
N VAL A 115 2.80 -6.43 -10.15
CA VAL A 115 1.58 -5.87 -9.54
C VAL A 115 1.96 -5.14 -8.26
N LEU A 116 1.56 -3.87 -8.15
CA LEU A 116 1.58 -3.09 -6.94
C LEU A 116 0.16 -3.10 -6.35
N LEU A 117 -0.03 -3.80 -5.24
CA LEU A 117 -1.29 -3.87 -4.49
C LEU A 117 -1.16 -2.97 -3.25
N MET A 118 -1.21 -1.64 -3.51
CA MET A 118 -0.87 -0.60 -2.55
C MET A 118 -2.14 0.09 -2.05
N GLY A 119 -2.72 -0.41 -0.97
CA GLY A 119 -3.92 0.19 -0.38
C GLY A 119 -5.05 -0.79 -0.13
N PRO A 120 -5.53 -1.55 -1.11
CA PRO A 120 -6.75 -2.34 -0.96
C PRO A 120 -6.75 -3.30 0.23
N LEU A 121 -5.64 -4.00 0.51
CA LEU A 121 -5.61 -5.07 1.52
C LEU A 121 -5.88 -4.59 2.95
N TYR A 122 -5.48 -3.38 3.28
CA TYR A 122 -5.75 -2.84 4.61
C TYR A 122 -7.14 -2.17 4.75
N HIS A 123 -7.93 -2.12 3.67
CA HIS A 123 -9.35 -1.73 3.72
C HIS A 123 -10.29 -2.94 3.70
N LEU A 124 -9.83 -4.08 3.22
CA LEU A 124 -10.62 -5.30 3.13
C LEU A 124 -10.61 -6.04 4.48
N VAL A 125 -11.60 -5.77 5.32
CA VAL A 125 -11.67 -6.31 6.70
C VAL A 125 -12.02 -7.80 6.75
N LEU A 126 -12.64 -8.36 5.70
CA LEU A 126 -12.88 -9.81 5.59
C LEU A 126 -11.64 -10.48 4.96
N GLU A 127 -11.22 -11.60 5.56
CA GLU A 127 -10.09 -12.38 5.05
C GLU A 127 -10.33 -12.90 3.64
N GLU A 128 -11.56 -13.34 3.35
CA GLU A 128 -11.92 -13.85 2.02
C GLU A 128 -11.81 -12.76 0.95
N ASP A 129 -12.15 -11.51 1.26
CA ASP A 129 -11.98 -10.39 0.33
C ASP A 129 -10.51 -10.12 0.05
N ARG A 130 -9.63 -10.22 1.07
CA ARG A 130 -8.17 -10.12 0.87
C ARG A 130 -7.63 -11.25 0.02
N LYS A 131 -8.08 -12.50 0.26
CA LYS A 131 -7.71 -13.66 -0.59
C LYS A 131 -8.13 -13.46 -2.04
N MET A 132 -9.34 -12.93 -2.28
CA MET A 132 -9.80 -12.61 -3.64
C MET A 132 -8.88 -11.59 -4.30
N ALA A 133 -8.53 -10.49 -3.63
CA ALA A 133 -7.67 -9.46 -4.18
C ALA A 133 -6.26 -9.98 -4.51
N VAL A 134 -5.67 -10.79 -3.62
CA VAL A 134 -4.36 -11.42 -3.85
C VAL A 134 -4.43 -12.42 -5.00
N ASN A 135 -5.51 -13.21 -5.11
CA ASN A 135 -5.73 -14.15 -6.21
C ASN A 135 -5.88 -13.44 -7.57
N GLU A 136 -6.61 -12.32 -7.61
CA GLU A 136 -6.72 -11.53 -8.84
C GLU A 136 -5.36 -10.93 -9.24
N ALA A 137 -4.56 -10.43 -8.30
CA ALA A 137 -3.20 -9.98 -8.57
C ALA A 137 -2.34 -11.11 -9.14
N PHE A 138 -2.41 -12.32 -8.55
CA PHE A 138 -1.71 -13.50 -9.07
C PHE A 138 -2.11 -13.82 -10.50
N ASN A 139 -3.41 -13.82 -10.80
CA ASN A 139 -3.94 -14.13 -12.13
C ASN A 139 -3.56 -13.12 -13.21
N ARG A 140 -3.22 -11.88 -12.83
CA ARG A 140 -2.77 -10.83 -13.78
C ARG A 140 -1.25 -10.87 -14.03
N LEU A 141 -0.47 -11.44 -13.15
CA LEU A 141 0.99 -11.56 -13.34
C LEU A 141 1.34 -12.63 -14.37
N ARG A 142 2.38 -12.39 -15.15
CA ARG A 142 3.07 -13.45 -15.90
C ARG A 142 3.85 -14.37 -14.97
N SER A 143 4.26 -15.54 -15.45
CA SER A 143 5.20 -16.39 -14.70
C SER A 143 6.51 -15.64 -14.43
N GLY A 144 7.01 -15.73 -13.19
CA GLY A 144 8.17 -15.00 -12.71
C GLY A 144 7.93 -13.52 -12.41
N GLY A 145 6.70 -13.03 -12.59
CA GLY A 145 6.31 -11.66 -12.22
C GLY A 145 6.32 -11.45 -10.71
N VAL A 146 6.42 -10.20 -10.27
CA VAL A 146 6.59 -9.84 -8.86
C VAL A 146 5.37 -9.06 -8.34
N ILE A 147 4.93 -9.40 -7.13
CA ILE A 147 3.92 -8.63 -6.40
C ILE A 147 4.56 -7.83 -5.28
N PHE A 148 4.05 -6.63 -5.06
CA PHE A 148 4.30 -5.79 -3.90
C PHE A 148 2.95 -5.49 -3.24
N SER A 149 2.77 -5.89 -1.98
CA SER A 149 1.52 -5.66 -1.26
C SER A 149 1.76 -4.89 0.02
N ALA A 150 1.05 -3.76 0.17
CA ALA A 150 1.15 -2.92 1.36
C ALA A 150 0.15 -3.34 2.44
N PHE A 151 0.60 -3.27 3.70
CA PHE A 151 -0.20 -3.50 4.90
C PHE A 151 0.09 -2.45 5.96
N ILE A 152 -0.88 -2.29 6.88
CA ILE A 152 -0.67 -1.54 8.12
C ILE A 152 -0.45 -2.56 9.24
N SER A 153 0.61 -2.38 10.04
CA SER A 153 0.96 -3.28 11.13
C SER A 153 -0.02 -3.14 12.30
N ARG A 154 -0.48 -4.27 12.84
CA ARG A 154 -1.37 -4.31 14.02
C ARG A 154 -0.74 -3.69 15.26
N TYR A 155 0.57 -3.82 15.39
CA TYR A 155 1.28 -3.33 16.57
C TYR A 155 2.06 -2.04 16.29
N GLY A 156 2.60 -1.88 15.09
CA GLY A 156 3.36 -0.69 14.71
C GLY A 156 2.52 0.58 14.57
N ILE A 157 1.21 0.44 14.32
CA ILE A 157 0.30 1.58 14.16
C ILE A 157 0.08 2.38 15.46
N TRP A 158 0.30 1.78 16.64
CA TRP A 158 -0.06 2.41 17.92
C TRP A 158 0.69 3.71 18.21
N GLY A 159 1.91 3.88 17.70
CA GLY A 159 2.63 5.14 17.81
C GLY A 159 1.95 6.28 17.05
N ASP A 160 1.46 5.97 15.85
CA ASP A 160 0.71 6.91 15.03
C ASP A 160 -0.66 7.25 15.64
N LEU A 161 -1.37 6.24 16.13
CA LEU A 161 -2.67 6.42 16.81
C LEU A 161 -2.52 7.30 18.07
N LEU A 162 -1.46 7.08 18.87
CA LEU A 162 -1.18 7.92 20.03
C LEU A 162 -0.94 9.39 19.64
N LYS A 163 -0.24 9.62 18.52
CA LYS A 163 0.09 10.97 18.06
C LYS A 163 -1.11 11.69 17.44
N ASN A 164 -1.89 11.01 16.62
CA ASN A 164 -2.88 11.63 15.74
C ASN A 164 -4.33 11.41 16.18
N LEU A 165 -4.62 10.37 16.97
CA LEU A 165 -5.96 9.95 17.39
C LEU A 165 -5.96 9.44 18.83
N PRO A 166 -5.40 10.18 19.82
CA PRO A 166 -5.20 9.69 21.18
C PRO A 166 -6.54 9.31 21.88
N GLU A 167 -7.65 9.93 21.49
CA GLU A 167 -8.98 9.66 22.06
C GLU A 167 -9.50 8.26 21.70
N LEU A 168 -8.91 7.58 20.71
CA LEU A 168 -9.27 6.19 20.37
C LEU A 168 -9.17 5.27 21.58
N ILE A 169 -8.24 5.54 22.50
CA ILE A 169 -8.01 4.70 23.68
C ILE A 169 -9.24 4.61 24.60
N ASP A 170 -10.16 5.57 24.53
CA ASP A 170 -11.39 5.59 25.32
C ASP A 170 -12.44 4.62 24.80
N ASP A 171 -12.35 4.22 23.51
CA ASP A 171 -13.19 3.19 22.91
C ASP A 171 -12.60 1.78 23.14
N LYS A 172 -12.91 1.21 24.32
CA LYS A 172 -12.35 -0.08 24.74
C LYS A 172 -12.69 -1.24 23.80
N GLU A 173 -13.87 -1.23 23.18
CA GLU A 173 -14.30 -2.30 22.25
C GLU A 173 -13.52 -2.20 20.95
N GLN A 174 -13.30 -0.99 20.44
CA GLN A 174 -12.50 -0.76 19.26
C GLN A 174 -11.04 -1.13 19.49
N VAL A 175 -10.44 -0.67 20.60
CA VAL A 175 -9.07 -1.04 21.01
C VAL A 175 -8.92 -2.57 21.09
N LYS A 176 -9.88 -3.26 21.73
CA LYS A 176 -9.87 -4.72 21.82
C LYS A 176 -9.99 -5.38 20.45
N SER A 177 -10.85 -4.87 19.56
CA SER A 177 -10.99 -5.38 18.19
C SER A 177 -9.70 -5.26 17.40
N VAL A 178 -9.03 -4.11 17.46
CA VAL A 178 -7.74 -3.89 16.79
C VAL A 178 -6.67 -4.83 17.35
N LEU A 179 -6.52 -4.92 18.67
CA LEU A 179 -5.49 -5.76 19.31
C LEU A 179 -5.68 -7.25 19.06
N THR A 180 -6.93 -7.75 19.05
CA THR A 180 -7.20 -9.19 18.96
C THR A 180 -7.44 -9.70 17.55
N ARG A 181 -8.03 -8.89 16.68
CA ARG A 181 -8.43 -9.28 15.32
C ARG A 181 -7.80 -8.43 14.23
N GLY A 182 -7.21 -7.28 14.58
CA GLY A 182 -6.70 -6.30 13.64
C GLY A 182 -7.82 -5.61 12.85
N ILE A 183 -9.04 -5.51 13.35
CA ILE A 183 -10.19 -5.01 12.58
C ILE A 183 -10.76 -3.75 13.20
N ASP A 184 -10.81 -2.71 12.40
CA ASP A 184 -11.66 -1.54 12.55
C ASP A 184 -12.65 -1.47 11.39
N ARG A 185 -13.89 -1.89 11.64
CA ARG A 185 -14.91 -1.98 10.59
C ARG A 185 -15.59 -0.63 10.31
N GLU A 186 -15.76 0.19 11.32
CA GLU A 186 -16.54 1.43 11.22
C GLU A 186 -15.67 2.66 11.00
N GLY A 187 -14.37 2.52 11.17
CA GLY A 187 -13.42 3.64 11.24
C GLY A 187 -13.58 4.45 12.53
N TRP A 188 -12.50 5.12 12.94
CA TRP A 188 -12.55 5.99 14.10
C TRP A 188 -12.04 7.38 13.75
N PRO A 189 -12.78 8.45 14.10
CA PRO A 189 -14.17 8.42 14.58
C PRO A 189 -15.11 7.75 13.58
N LYS A 190 -16.27 7.30 14.03
CA LYS A 190 -17.23 6.55 13.20
C LYS A 190 -17.45 7.20 11.83
N GLY A 191 -17.32 6.42 10.74
CA GLY A 191 -17.31 6.91 9.36
C GLY A 191 -15.95 7.43 8.90
N GLY A 192 -14.90 7.18 9.67
CA GLY A 192 -13.51 7.44 9.32
C GLY A 192 -12.90 6.34 8.46
N PHE A 193 -11.60 6.17 8.63
CA PHE A 193 -10.79 5.18 7.91
C PHE A 193 -11.08 3.77 8.44
N ARG A 194 -11.78 2.96 7.65
CA ARG A 194 -12.01 1.54 7.93
C ARG A 194 -10.75 0.74 7.60
N ALA A 195 -10.29 -0.12 8.54
CA ALA A 195 -9.00 -0.78 8.39
C ALA A 195 -8.94 -2.24 8.85
N TYR A 196 -8.05 -2.98 8.20
CA TYR A 196 -7.45 -4.21 8.68
C TYR A 196 -5.97 -3.96 9.02
N PHE A 197 -5.61 -4.23 10.25
CA PHE A 197 -4.23 -4.16 10.76
C PHE A 197 -3.65 -5.58 10.82
N ALA A 198 -2.64 -5.82 9.99
CA ALA A 198 -2.08 -7.16 9.79
C ALA A 198 -1.10 -7.55 10.92
N GLU A 199 -1.13 -8.81 11.36
CA GLU A 199 0.03 -9.44 11.98
C GLU A 199 1.06 -9.82 10.92
N VAL A 200 2.33 -9.64 11.22
CA VAL A 200 3.43 -9.99 10.28
C VAL A 200 3.33 -11.48 9.89
N ALA A 201 2.97 -12.34 10.84
CA ALA A 201 2.85 -13.78 10.63
C ALA A 201 1.74 -14.19 9.63
N ASP A 202 0.72 -13.34 9.42
CA ASP A 202 -0.41 -13.64 8.54
C ASP A 202 -0.14 -13.25 7.08
N ILE A 203 0.87 -12.41 6.83
CA ILE A 203 1.09 -11.79 5.51
C ILE A 203 1.60 -12.79 4.48
N ALA A 204 2.67 -13.52 4.78
CA ALA A 204 3.22 -14.51 3.85
C ALA A 204 2.22 -15.65 3.57
N PRO A 205 1.58 -16.28 4.58
CA PRO A 205 0.59 -17.34 4.33
C PRO A 205 -0.58 -16.91 3.44
N LEU A 206 -1.05 -15.65 3.54
CA LEU A 206 -2.10 -15.11 2.66
C LEU A 206 -1.72 -15.20 1.19
N HIS A 207 -0.47 -14.91 0.84
CA HIS A 207 0.04 -14.91 -0.53
C HIS A 207 0.44 -16.32 -0.99
N GLU A 208 1.09 -17.10 -0.11
CA GLU A 208 1.52 -18.47 -0.39
C GLU A 208 0.33 -19.41 -0.68
N ALA A 209 -0.80 -19.20 0.01
CA ALA A 209 -2.04 -19.94 -0.26
C ALA A 209 -2.58 -19.76 -1.69
N VAL A 210 -2.20 -18.70 -2.38
CA VAL A 210 -2.55 -18.41 -3.78
C VAL A 210 -1.50 -18.94 -4.76
N GLY A 211 -0.28 -19.23 -4.28
CA GLY A 211 0.81 -19.78 -5.09
C GLY A 211 2.02 -18.86 -5.27
N PHE A 212 2.09 -17.73 -4.54
CA PHE A 212 3.29 -16.89 -4.53
C PHE A 212 4.42 -17.56 -3.74
N GLU A 213 5.64 -17.43 -4.25
CA GLU A 213 6.87 -17.65 -3.48
C GLU A 213 7.21 -16.35 -2.74
N THR A 214 7.27 -16.42 -1.40
CA THR A 214 7.63 -15.28 -0.57
C THR A 214 9.10 -14.94 -0.72
N ILE A 215 9.41 -13.71 -1.14
CA ILE A 215 10.77 -13.19 -1.14
C ILE A 215 11.10 -12.60 0.22
N LYS A 216 10.27 -11.64 0.71
CA LYS A 216 10.42 -11.06 2.04
C LYS A 216 9.17 -10.28 2.48
N VAL A 217 9.05 -10.08 3.79
CA VAL A 217 8.18 -9.08 4.43
C VAL A 217 9.07 -8.08 5.14
N VAL A 218 8.85 -6.80 4.91
CA VAL A 218 9.68 -5.74 5.46
C VAL A 218 8.85 -4.64 6.11
N GLY A 219 9.45 -3.94 7.08
CA GLY A 219 8.92 -2.68 7.57
C GLY A 219 9.45 -1.53 6.72
N VAL A 220 8.57 -0.64 6.26
CA VAL A 220 8.99 0.50 5.43
C VAL A 220 9.20 1.80 6.21
N GLU A 221 9.04 1.75 7.53
CA GLU A 221 9.38 2.82 8.48
C GLU A 221 10.14 2.25 9.68
N PRO A 222 11.23 1.47 9.42
CA PRO A 222 11.92 0.76 10.50
C PRO A 222 12.59 1.73 11.46
N GLY A 223 12.33 1.54 12.76
CA GLY A 223 13.03 2.27 13.82
C GLY A 223 12.56 3.70 14.10
N ILE A 224 11.69 4.30 13.27
CA ILE A 224 11.20 5.66 13.52
C ILE A 224 9.72 5.74 13.88
N SER A 225 8.95 4.67 13.62
CA SER A 225 7.53 4.56 13.99
C SER A 225 6.69 5.81 13.66
N ALA A 226 6.53 6.76 14.58
CA ALA A 226 5.73 7.99 14.39
C ALA A 226 6.58 9.26 14.20
N ASP A 227 7.89 9.16 14.05
CA ASP A 227 8.81 10.32 13.90
C ASP A 227 9.22 10.55 12.44
N ASP A 228 8.25 10.82 11.58
CA ASP A 228 8.52 11.17 10.17
C ASP A 228 9.28 12.50 10.06
N GLU A 229 9.03 13.43 10.97
CA GLU A 229 9.57 14.80 10.91
C GLU A 229 11.11 14.81 10.93
N SER A 230 11.72 13.94 11.74
CA SER A 230 13.18 13.84 11.80
C SER A 230 13.79 13.38 10.48
N TYR A 231 13.18 12.41 9.81
CA TYR A 231 13.65 11.95 8.51
C TYR A 231 13.35 12.98 7.40
N ASN A 232 12.19 13.61 7.42
CA ASN A 232 11.77 14.60 6.41
C ASN A 232 12.70 15.82 6.35
N LYS A 233 13.38 16.16 7.46
CA LYS A 233 14.37 17.24 7.53
C LYS A 233 15.72 16.90 6.88
N LEU A 234 15.96 15.62 6.56
CA LEU A 234 17.23 15.18 5.99
C LEU A 234 17.25 15.49 4.49
N GLU A 235 18.43 15.90 4.01
CA GLU A 235 18.69 16.21 2.60
C GLU A 235 20.01 15.59 2.13
N GLY A 236 20.16 15.49 0.81
CA GLY A 236 21.39 15.10 0.13
C GLY A 236 21.97 13.78 0.63
N GLU A 237 23.29 13.76 0.81
CA GLU A 237 24.04 12.55 1.17
C GLU A 237 23.63 11.98 2.55
N ARG A 238 23.26 12.85 3.50
CA ARG A 238 22.84 12.40 4.82
C ARG A 238 21.53 11.62 4.75
N ARG A 239 20.56 12.07 3.97
CA ARG A 239 19.30 11.34 3.70
C ARG A 239 19.58 10.00 3.04
N ALA A 240 20.43 9.97 2.00
CA ALA A 240 20.79 8.74 1.31
C ALA A 240 21.46 7.70 2.23
N ARG A 241 22.34 8.13 3.13
CA ARG A 241 23.00 7.23 4.10
C ARG A 241 22.00 6.66 5.12
N PHE A 242 21.06 7.46 5.63
CA PHE A 242 20.01 6.96 6.52
C PHE A 242 19.08 6.00 5.80
N LEU A 243 18.71 6.30 4.54
CA LEU A 243 17.88 5.40 3.74
C LEU A 243 18.56 4.02 3.58
N GLU A 244 19.87 3.97 3.34
CA GLU A 244 20.60 2.72 3.23
C GLU A 244 20.62 1.94 4.56
N VAL A 245 20.78 2.61 5.70
CA VAL A 245 20.66 1.96 7.02
C VAL A 245 19.26 1.39 7.22
N PHE A 246 18.22 2.17 6.93
CA PHE A 246 16.83 1.71 7.04
C PHE A 246 16.51 0.56 6.09
N TYR A 247 17.06 0.57 4.88
CA TYR A 247 16.94 -0.54 3.95
C TYR A 247 17.56 -1.83 4.53
N GLN A 248 18.76 -1.74 5.11
CA GLN A 248 19.46 -2.91 5.70
C GLN A 248 18.70 -3.52 6.87
N ILE A 249 18.06 -2.70 7.73
CA ILE A 249 17.33 -3.19 8.90
C ILE A 249 15.84 -3.46 8.62
N SER A 250 15.34 -3.14 7.42
CA SER A 250 13.91 -3.22 7.10
C SER A 250 13.32 -4.63 7.23
N ALA A 251 14.13 -5.67 7.05
CA ALA A 251 13.73 -7.07 7.16
C ALA A 251 14.10 -7.71 8.51
N GLU A 252 14.65 -6.94 9.47
CA GLU A 252 15.02 -7.46 10.79
C GLU A 252 13.76 -7.86 11.56
N PRO A 253 13.56 -9.14 11.95
CA PRO A 253 12.32 -9.63 12.52
C PRO A 253 11.84 -8.87 13.77
N SER A 254 12.77 -8.39 14.59
CA SER A 254 12.46 -7.61 15.80
C SER A 254 11.92 -6.21 15.50
N ILE A 255 12.13 -5.71 14.29
CA ILE A 255 11.78 -4.34 13.87
C ILE A 255 10.56 -4.33 12.94
N VAL A 256 10.39 -5.35 12.09
CA VAL A 256 9.31 -5.39 11.09
C VAL A 256 7.95 -5.11 11.71
N GLY A 257 7.58 -5.83 12.78
CA GLY A 257 6.29 -5.65 13.45
C GLY A 257 6.11 -4.30 14.17
N ALA A 258 7.18 -3.59 14.43
CA ALA A 258 7.16 -2.24 15.03
C ALA A 258 7.05 -1.13 13.97
N SER A 259 7.28 -1.43 12.71
CA SER A 259 7.04 -0.50 11.61
C SER A 259 5.54 -0.28 11.42
N ARG A 260 5.10 0.96 11.21
CA ARG A 260 3.69 1.30 10.99
C ARG A 260 3.16 0.67 9.69
N HIS A 261 3.89 0.80 8.59
CA HIS A 261 3.58 0.18 7.31
C HIS A 261 4.53 -0.97 7.00
N LEU A 262 3.98 -2.00 6.37
CA LEU A 262 4.67 -3.21 5.97
C LEU A 262 4.53 -3.41 4.46
N LEU A 263 5.57 -3.97 3.84
CA LEU A 263 5.56 -4.35 2.44
C LEU A 263 5.88 -5.84 2.31
N TYR A 264 4.99 -6.59 1.66
CA TYR A 264 5.23 -7.94 1.20
C TYR A 264 5.78 -7.89 -0.23
N ILE A 265 6.78 -8.72 -0.50
CA ILE A 265 7.35 -8.95 -1.84
C ILE A 265 7.34 -10.44 -2.11
N GLY A 266 6.72 -10.84 -3.23
CA GLY A 266 6.63 -12.25 -3.65
C GLY A 266 6.73 -12.41 -5.16
N ARG A 267 6.95 -13.65 -5.61
CA ARG A 267 7.09 -14.02 -7.01
C ARG A 267 6.06 -15.07 -7.42
N LYS A 268 5.50 -14.94 -8.63
CA LYS A 268 4.63 -15.95 -9.23
C LYS A 268 5.41 -17.04 -9.89
#